data_c1cb640c8a289e5e4ea78963385584c0
#
_entry.id   c1cb640c8a289e5e4ea78963385584c0
#
_cell.length_a   1.000
_cell.length_b   1.000
_cell.length_c   1.000
_cell.angle_alpha   90.00
_cell.angle_beta   90.00
_cell.angle_gamma   90.00
#
_symmetry.space_group_name_H-M   'P 1'
#
loop_
_entity.id
_entity.type
_entity.pdbx_description
1 polymer ?
#
loop_
_entity_poly.entity_id
_entity_poly.type
_entity_poly.pdbx_seq_one_letter_code
_entity_poly.pdbx_strand_id
1 'polypeptide(L)'
;MSMTVTAIAKAALTVLTDEKARKRVGWILAAVLSPFIVLFALLCAILSGTSSHNVSTVELCFHGGTIPSSVTPEYQRYIEDMRDSFDQLDDIIDGINALCKDGESLDGIRVKAVFYSLYFELEQPDTDGLHTFADCFVEYTETYTAAVAIKDLDEIYQNISSAMGIEATAEQRSNADSIYNLILYGSAGGGTDGWFPGADSPYIGVDGFCSPVGENWESIVASEFGHRTDPITGVASGHSGMDLAVPTGTPIRAALPGTVTVSKYHSSYGYYVVIEHADGLSTLY
;
A
#
# COMPACT_ATOMS: atom_id res chain seq x y z
N MET A 1 33.47 -28.13 -33.45
CA MET A 1 32.75 -29.35 -33.86
C MET A 1 31.26 -29.07 -33.85
N SER A 2 30.66 -28.98 -35.03
CA SER A 2 29.20 -28.83 -35.15
C SER A 2 28.56 -30.19 -34.94
N MET A 3 27.83 -30.40 -33.84
CA MET A 3 26.99 -31.59 -33.70
C MET A 3 25.85 -31.52 -34.71
N THR A 4 25.65 -32.58 -35.50
CA THR A 4 24.56 -32.66 -36.45
C THR A 4 23.22 -32.74 -35.69
N VAL A 5 22.14 -32.16 -36.24
CA VAL A 5 20.78 -32.16 -35.67
C VAL A 5 20.35 -33.58 -35.28
N THR A 6 20.77 -34.58 -36.05
CA THR A 6 20.50 -36.01 -35.80
C THR A 6 21.18 -36.54 -34.53
N ALA A 7 22.38 -36.06 -34.21
CA ALA A 7 23.09 -36.45 -32.97
C ALA A 7 22.43 -35.85 -31.73
N ILE A 8 21.94 -34.60 -31.82
CA ILE A 8 21.21 -33.92 -30.74
C ILE A 8 19.86 -34.63 -30.51
N ALA A 9 19.11 -34.94 -31.56
CA ALA A 9 17.82 -35.63 -31.44
C ALA A 9 17.99 -37.04 -30.82
N LYS A 10 19.06 -37.78 -31.22
CA LYS A 10 19.36 -39.09 -30.63
C LYS A 10 19.76 -39.02 -29.15
N ALA A 11 20.53 -38.03 -28.78
CA ALA A 11 20.88 -37.78 -27.37
C ALA A 11 19.66 -37.41 -26.55
N ALA A 12 18.77 -36.55 -27.07
CA ALA A 12 17.52 -36.18 -26.42
C ALA A 12 16.57 -37.39 -26.21
N LEU A 13 16.47 -38.24 -27.22
CA LEU A 13 15.65 -39.45 -27.13
C LEU A 13 16.21 -40.42 -26.07
N THR A 14 17.54 -40.57 -25.98
CA THR A 14 18.17 -41.41 -24.96
C THR A 14 17.90 -40.90 -23.55
N VAL A 15 17.92 -39.59 -23.35
CA VAL A 15 17.57 -38.97 -22.06
C VAL A 15 16.11 -39.20 -21.70
N LEU A 16 15.20 -39.19 -22.67
CA LEU A 16 13.76 -39.42 -22.45
C LEU A 16 13.41 -40.88 -22.12
N THR A 17 14.15 -41.84 -22.67
CA THR A 17 13.85 -43.29 -22.58
C THR A 17 14.62 -44.00 -21.47
N ASP A 18 15.80 -43.54 -21.10
CA ASP A 18 16.65 -44.17 -20.08
C ASP A 18 16.52 -43.45 -18.72
N GLU A 19 16.00 -44.14 -17.71
CA GLU A 19 15.84 -43.63 -16.36
C GLU A 19 17.15 -43.15 -15.71
N LYS A 20 18.26 -43.87 -15.95
CA LYS A 20 19.57 -43.47 -15.41
C LYS A 20 20.12 -42.21 -16.11
N ALA A 21 19.87 -42.09 -17.41
CA ALA A 21 20.23 -40.90 -18.18
C ALA A 21 19.40 -39.68 -17.71
N ARG A 22 18.10 -39.83 -17.50
CA ARG A 22 17.23 -38.76 -16.94
C ARG A 22 17.70 -38.30 -15.60
N LYS A 23 17.99 -39.21 -14.65
CA LYS A 23 18.50 -38.86 -13.34
C LYS A 23 19.81 -38.11 -13.41
N ARG A 24 20.76 -38.52 -14.26
CA ARG A 24 22.04 -37.81 -14.44
C ARG A 24 21.85 -36.41 -15.02
N VAL A 25 21.03 -36.26 -16.05
CA VAL A 25 20.73 -34.96 -16.63
C VAL A 25 19.97 -34.07 -15.61
N GLY A 26 19.04 -34.63 -14.85
CA GLY A 26 18.35 -33.94 -13.78
C GLY A 26 19.32 -33.41 -12.70
N TRP A 27 20.28 -34.22 -12.28
CA TRP A 27 21.30 -33.77 -11.32
C TRP A 27 22.24 -32.69 -11.89
N ILE A 28 22.61 -32.78 -13.15
CA ILE A 28 23.42 -31.76 -13.83
C ILE A 28 22.64 -30.46 -13.94
N LEU A 29 21.36 -30.51 -14.34
CA LEU A 29 20.50 -29.33 -14.39
C LEU A 29 20.28 -28.71 -13.01
N ALA A 30 20.04 -29.54 -11.99
CA ALA A 30 19.91 -29.07 -10.61
C ALA A 30 21.19 -28.39 -10.13
N ALA A 31 22.37 -28.96 -10.40
CA ALA A 31 23.65 -28.36 -10.03
C ALA A 31 23.95 -27.06 -10.75
N VAL A 32 23.55 -26.93 -12.03
CA VAL A 32 23.73 -25.71 -12.82
C VAL A 32 22.73 -24.63 -12.42
N LEU A 33 21.47 -25.00 -12.12
CA LEU A 33 20.42 -24.05 -11.78
C LEU A 33 20.42 -23.65 -10.29
N SER A 34 20.96 -24.51 -9.40
CA SER A 34 20.95 -24.22 -7.95
C SER A 34 21.59 -22.89 -7.57
N PRO A 35 22.76 -22.44 -8.11
CA PRO A 35 23.31 -21.15 -7.75
C PRO A 35 22.41 -19.98 -8.20
N PHE A 36 21.69 -20.12 -9.31
CA PHE A 36 20.74 -19.10 -9.77
C PHE A 36 19.49 -19.06 -8.90
N ILE A 37 19.00 -20.21 -8.45
CA ILE A 37 17.86 -20.29 -7.51
C ILE A 37 18.24 -19.68 -6.16
N VAL A 38 19.45 -19.99 -5.65
CA VAL A 38 19.96 -19.41 -4.40
C VAL A 38 20.13 -17.90 -4.53
N LEU A 39 20.69 -17.42 -5.65
CA LEU A 39 20.86 -15.99 -5.91
C LEU A 39 19.50 -15.29 -5.99
N PHE A 40 18.53 -15.89 -6.67
CA PHE A 40 17.17 -15.36 -6.78
C PHE A 40 16.47 -15.32 -5.41
N ALA A 41 16.60 -16.38 -4.61
CA ALA A 41 16.06 -16.41 -3.24
C ALA A 41 16.72 -15.36 -2.33
N LEU A 42 18.03 -15.13 -2.46
CA LEU A 42 18.74 -14.06 -1.76
C LEU A 42 18.28 -12.68 -2.18
N LEU A 43 18.07 -12.45 -3.49
CA LEU A 43 17.50 -11.20 -4.01
C LEU A 43 16.09 -10.98 -3.48
N CYS A 44 15.23 -11.99 -3.50
CA CYS A 44 13.89 -11.90 -2.91
C CYS A 44 13.93 -11.60 -1.41
N ALA A 45 14.85 -12.23 -0.65
CA ALA A 45 15.00 -11.97 0.78
C ALA A 45 15.49 -10.53 1.07
N ILE A 46 16.41 -10.01 0.24
CA ILE A 46 16.87 -8.61 0.33
C ILE A 46 15.71 -7.67 0.03
N LEU A 47 14.97 -7.88 -1.07
CA LEU A 47 13.83 -7.05 -1.46
C LEU A 47 12.72 -7.08 -0.42
N SER A 48 12.42 -8.24 0.17
CA SER A 48 11.44 -8.35 1.26
C SER A 48 11.91 -7.62 2.53
N GLY A 49 13.20 -7.72 2.86
CA GLY A 49 13.78 -7.01 4.00
C GLY A 49 13.75 -5.50 3.84
N THR A 50 14.04 -5.00 2.64
CA THR A 50 13.97 -3.56 2.35
C THR A 50 12.53 -3.04 2.35
N SER A 51 11.56 -3.82 1.85
CA SER A 51 10.15 -3.44 1.85
C SER A 51 9.60 -3.29 3.28
N SER A 52 9.85 -4.27 4.15
CA SER A 52 9.39 -4.19 5.55
C SER A 52 10.09 -3.07 6.34
N HIS A 53 11.34 -2.78 6.03
CA HIS A 53 12.08 -1.68 6.64
C HIS A 53 11.52 -0.32 6.20
N ASN A 54 11.18 -0.16 4.93
CA ASN A 54 10.56 1.04 4.41
C ASN A 54 9.18 1.31 5.04
N VAL A 55 8.33 0.28 5.19
CA VAL A 55 7.03 0.41 5.87
C VAL A 55 7.21 0.91 7.30
N SER A 56 8.10 0.29 8.07
CA SER A 56 8.37 0.71 9.46
C SER A 56 8.89 2.14 9.55
N THR A 57 9.67 2.59 8.58
CA THR A 57 10.21 3.96 8.54
C THR A 57 9.12 4.98 8.24
N VAL A 58 8.25 4.70 7.28
CA VAL A 58 7.08 5.54 6.97
C VAL A 58 6.18 5.66 8.20
N GLU A 59 5.86 4.55 8.86
CA GLU A 59 5.07 4.52 10.09
C GLU A 59 5.71 5.38 11.20
N LEU A 60 7.05 5.28 11.37
CA LEU A 60 7.78 6.09 12.35
C LEU A 60 7.74 7.59 12.02
N CYS A 61 7.76 7.97 10.74
CA CYS A 61 7.67 9.37 10.34
C CYS A 61 6.25 9.94 10.55
N PHE A 62 5.21 9.19 10.19
CA PHE A 62 3.82 9.66 10.25
C PHE A 62 3.19 9.57 11.64
N HIS A 63 3.49 8.53 12.40
CA HIS A 63 2.85 8.25 13.69
C HIS A 63 3.76 8.41 14.90
N GLY A 64 5.03 8.75 14.66
CA GLY A 64 6.00 8.90 15.73
C GLY A 64 6.43 7.55 16.35
N GLY A 65 6.83 7.58 17.60
CA GLY A 65 7.29 6.41 18.35
C GLY A 65 8.81 6.34 18.48
N THR A 66 9.29 5.34 19.20
CA THR A 66 10.73 5.17 19.49
C THR A 66 11.44 4.58 18.27
N ILE A 67 12.46 5.27 17.77
CA ILE A 67 13.33 4.75 16.71
C ILE A 67 14.19 3.63 17.30
N PRO A 68 14.20 2.42 16.72
CA PRO A 68 14.99 1.31 17.23
C PRO A 68 16.49 1.64 17.26
N SER A 69 17.19 1.23 18.31
CA SER A 69 18.63 1.45 18.46
C SER A 69 19.49 0.70 17.42
N SER A 70 18.89 -0.22 16.68
CA SER A 70 19.53 -0.93 15.55
C SER A 70 19.62 -0.08 14.29
N VAL A 71 18.88 1.03 14.20
CA VAL A 71 18.92 1.96 13.08
C VAL A 71 20.19 2.80 13.16
N THR A 72 20.87 3.01 12.03
CA THR A 72 22.12 3.80 12.00
C THR A 72 21.86 5.26 12.40
N PRO A 73 22.80 5.97 13.02
CA PRO A 73 22.62 7.37 13.42
C PRO A 73 22.23 8.29 12.25
N GLU A 74 22.74 8.02 11.05
CA GLU A 74 22.40 8.78 9.86
C GLU A 74 20.93 8.59 9.47
N TYR A 75 20.45 7.36 9.52
CA TYR A 75 19.06 7.04 9.18
C TYR A 75 18.06 7.52 10.26
N GLN A 76 18.50 7.48 11.55
CA GLN A 76 17.74 8.11 12.65
C GLN A 76 17.51 9.60 12.38
N ARG A 77 18.58 10.31 11.92
CA ARG A 77 18.47 11.74 11.57
C ARG A 77 17.46 11.96 10.43
N TYR A 78 17.46 11.14 9.37
CA TYR A 78 16.47 11.28 8.30
C TYR A 78 15.03 11.14 8.79
N ILE A 79 14.78 10.24 9.75
CA ILE A 79 13.47 10.08 10.36
C ILE A 79 13.12 11.31 11.21
N GLU A 80 14.06 11.82 12.00
CA GLU A 80 13.87 13.00 12.84
C GLU A 80 13.64 14.25 12.00
N ASP A 81 14.47 14.52 11.00
CA ASP A 81 14.32 15.64 10.06
C ASP A 81 12.96 15.60 9.34
N MET A 82 12.50 14.40 8.94
CA MET A 82 11.19 14.24 8.32
C MET A 82 10.03 14.53 9.28
N ARG A 83 10.14 14.12 10.55
CA ARG A 83 9.15 14.42 11.59
C ARG A 83 9.06 15.92 11.84
N ASP A 84 10.21 16.59 11.96
CA ASP A 84 10.26 18.03 12.17
C ASP A 84 9.61 18.79 10.99
N SER A 85 9.80 18.31 9.77
CA SER A 85 9.14 18.84 8.58
C SER A 85 7.63 18.55 8.58
N PHE A 86 7.21 17.37 9.02
CA PHE A 86 5.80 17.02 9.12
C PHE A 86 5.05 17.85 10.16
N ASP A 87 5.65 18.09 11.31
CA ASP A 87 5.07 18.96 12.35
C ASP A 87 4.87 20.38 11.83
N GLN A 88 5.85 20.92 11.09
CA GLN A 88 5.71 22.24 10.45
C GLN A 88 4.66 22.23 9.32
N LEU A 89 4.60 21.18 8.51
CA LEU A 89 3.58 21.03 7.46
C LEU A 89 2.18 20.93 8.07
N ASP A 90 1.99 20.25 9.20
CA ASP A 90 0.70 20.18 9.88
C ASP A 90 0.22 21.58 10.32
N ASP A 91 1.09 22.41 10.89
CA ASP A 91 0.78 23.80 11.23
C ASP A 91 0.41 24.64 9.99
N ILE A 92 1.13 24.46 8.89
CA ILE A 92 0.86 25.17 7.62
C ILE A 92 -0.48 24.71 7.03
N ILE A 93 -0.72 23.40 6.99
CA ILE A 93 -1.96 22.80 6.49
C ILE A 93 -3.17 23.28 7.29
N ASP A 94 -3.06 23.34 8.60
CA ASP A 94 -4.10 23.89 9.49
C ASP A 94 -4.39 25.35 9.17
N GLY A 95 -3.36 26.16 8.90
CA GLY A 95 -3.49 27.54 8.45
C GLY A 95 -4.21 27.66 7.10
N ILE A 96 -3.90 26.79 6.14
CA ILE A 96 -4.57 26.73 4.83
C ILE A 96 -6.03 26.30 5.01
N ASN A 97 -6.28 25.27 5.81
CA ASN A 97 -7.63 24.75 6.06
C ASN A 97 -8.54 25.78 6.73
N ALA A 98 -7.99 26.69 7.52
CA ALA A 98 -8.76 27.82 8.08
C ALA A 98 -9.27 28.81 7.01
N LEU A 99 -8.67 28.79 5.81
CA LEU A 99 -9.09 29.59 4.66
C LEU A 99 -10.01 28.82 3.70
N CYS A 100 -10.12 27.50 3.82
CA CYS A 100 -10.98 26.67 3.00
C CYS A 100 -12.46 26.92 3.38
N LYS A 101 -13.34 26.74 2.40
CA LYS A 101 -14.80 26.82 2.63
C LYS A 101 -15.26 25.61 3.44
N ASP A 102 -16.41 25.77 4.11
CA ASP A 102 -17.05 24.69 4.87
C ASP A 102 -17.19 23.41 4.04
N GLY A 103 -16.62 22.33 4.57
CA GLY A 103 -16.63 20.99 3.91
C GLY A 103 -15.50 20.73 2.92
N GLU A 104 -14.63 21.70 2.67
CA GLU A 104 -13.39 21.50 1.90
C GLU A 104 -12.17 21.60 2.82
N SER A 105 -11.19 20.73 2.60
CA SER A 105 -9.91 20.76 3.31
C SER A 105 -8.81 20.19 2.43
N LEU A 106 -7.59 20.65 2.69
CA LEU A 106 -6.39 20.05 2.13
C LEU A 106 -6.15 18.69 2.79
N ASP A 107 -5.88 17.68 1.98
CA ASP A 107 -5.54 16.34 2.47
C ASP A 107 -4.09 16.31 3.00
N GLY A 108 -3.92 16.50 4.30
CA GLY A 108 -2.61 16.53 4.95
C GLY A 108 -1.82 15.22 4.80
N ILE A 109 -2.49 14.07 4.73
CA ILE A 109 -1.81 12.79 4.47
C ILE A 109 -1.24 12.78 3.05
N ARG A 110 -1.99 13.27 2.07
CA ARG A 110 -1.52 13.37 0.69
C ARG A 110 -0.34 14.32 0.56
N VAL A 111 -0.40 15.50 1.18
CA VAL A 111 0.71 16.46 1.21
C VAL A 111 1.97 15.81 1.78
N LYS A 112 1.88 15.20 2.95
CA LYS A 112 3.02 14.54 3.62
C LYS A 112 3.53 13.32 2.85
N ALA A 113 2.67 12.55 2.19
CA ALA A 113 3.10 11.41 1.38
C ALA A 113 3.90 11.84 0.13
N VAL A 114 3.47 12.90 -0.55
CA VAL A 114 4.23 13.49 -1.66
C VAL A 114 5.54 14.09 -1.15
N PHE A 115 5.52 14.82 -0.04
CA PHE A 115 6.72 15.39 0.59
C PHE A 115 7.74 14.30 0.94
N TYR A 116 7.31 13.24 1.62
CA TYR A 116 8.17 12.10 1.96
C TYR A 116 8.84 11.51 0.72
N SER A 117 8.07 11.26 -0.34
CA SER A 117 8.60 10.63 -1.56
C SER A 117 9.61 11.49 -2.30
N LEU A 118 9.60 12.81 -2.10
CA LEU A 118 10.51 13.75 -2.74
C LEU A 118 11.75 14.07 -1.89
N TYR A 119 11.63 14.07 -0.56
CA TYR A 119 12.65 14.63 0.32
C TYR A 119 13.26 13.64 1.33
N PHE A 120 12.71 12.42 1.50
CA PHE A 120 13.33 11.46 2.42
C PHE A 120 14.77 11.13 1.98
N GLU A 121 15.71 11.12 2.94
CA GLU A 121 17.16 11.01 2.72
C GLU A 121 17.82 12.22 2.02
N LEU A 122 17.09 13.31 1.80
CA LEU A 122 17.62 14.54 1.22
C LEU A 122 17.63 15.67 2.24
N GLU A 123 18.26 16.78 1.92
CA GLU A 123 18.20 18.02 2.69
C GLU A 123 16.77 18.56 2.66
N GLN A 124 16.21 18.83 3.84
CA GLN A 124 14.86 19.34 3.97
C GLN A 124 14.80 20.83 3.59
N PRO A 125 13.73 21.32 2.94
CA PRO A 125 13.52 22.73 2.75
C PRO A 125 13.33 23.45 4.09
N ASP A 126 13.69 24.72 4.15
CA ASP A 126 13.40 25.58 5.28
C ASP A 126 11.89 25.90 5.39
N THR A 127 11.49 26.64 6.41
CA THR A 127 10.08 26.96 6.66
C THR A 127 9.42 27.68 5.47
N ASP A 128 10.12 28.58 4.79
CA ASP A 128 9.59 29.26 3.60
C ASP A 128 9.42 28.27 2.43
N GLY A 129 10.32 27.32 2.29
CA GLY A 129 10.23 26.22 1.33
C GLY A 129 9.08 25.29 1.64
N LEU A 130 8.80 24.98 2.91
CA LEU A 130 7.64 24.16 3.33
C LEU A 130 6.31 24.88 3.01
N HIS A 131 6.24 26.20 3.22
CA HIS A 131 5.08 27.00 2.79
C HIS A 131 4.90 26.93 1.27
N THR A 132 5.97 27.17 0.51
CA THR A 132 5.94 27.08 -0.95
C THR A 132 5.49 25.71 -1.43
N PHE A 133 5.94 24.65 -0.76
CA PHE A 133 5.53 23.27 -1.07
C PHE A 133 4.04 23.06 -0.82
N ALA A 134 3.52 23.44 0.35
CA ALA A 134 2.12 23.29 0.69
C ALA A 134 1.20 24.12 -0.24
N ASP A 135 1.64 25.30 -0.65
CA ASP A 135 0.93 26.16 -1.60
C ASP A 135 0.76 25.52 -2.98
N CYS A 136 1.58 24.52 -3.35
CA CYS A 136 1.39 23.78 -4.59
C CYS A 136 0.11 22.91 -4.64
N PHE A 137 -0.53 22.70 -3.50
CA PHE A 137 -1.73 21.86 -3.35
C PHE A 137 -3.03 22.65 -3.28
N VAL A 138 -2.97 23.98 -3.37
CA VAL A 138 -4.13 24.86 -3.22
C VAL A 138 -4.13 25.98 -4.24
N GLU A 139 -5.34 26.42 -4.61
CA GLU A 139 -5.56 27.68 -5.29
C GLU A 139 -6.09 28.73 -4.30
N TYR A 140 -5.46 29.90 -4.29
CA TYR A 140 -5.94 31.02 -3.48
C TYR A 140 -6.81 31.96 -4.32
N THR A 141 -7.79 32.59 -3.68
CA THR A 141 -8.49 33.73 -4.26
C THR A 141 -7.50 34.89 -4.48
N GLU A 142 -7.83 35.83 -5.41
CA GLU A 142 -6.97 37.00 -5.71
C GLU A 142 -6.59 37.81 -4.44
N THR A 143 -7.40 37.74 -3.39
CA THR A 143 -7.17 38.45 -2.11
C THR A 143 -6.56 37.58 -1.03
N TYR A 144 -6.22 36.33 -1.30
CA TYR A 144 -5.72 35.36 -0.31
C TYR A 144 -6.63 35.18 0.93
N THR A 145 -7.91 35.41 0.78
CA THR A 145 -8.91 35.29 1.86
C THR A 145 -9.66 33.97 1.85
N ALA A 146 -9.49 33.19 0.82
CA ALA A 146 -10.03 31.83 0.73
C ALA A 146 -9.09 30.95 -0.10
N ALA A 147 -9.10 29.64 0.20
CA ALA A 147 -8.32 28.61 -0.45
C ALA A 147 -9.23 27.48 -0.93
N VAL A 148 -8.84 26.82 -2.03
CA VAL A 148 -9.50 25.63 -2.59
C VAL A 148 -8.43 24.58 -2.83
N ALA A 149 -8.63 23.38 -2.29
CA ALA A 149 -7.69 22.27 -2.46
C ALA A 149 -7.72 21.76 -3.91
N ILE A 150 -6.55 21.64 -4.54
CA ILE A 150 -6.35 21.03 -5.85
C ILE A 150 -6.47 19.51 -5.67
N LYS A 151 -7.30 18.86 -6.48
CA LYS A 151 -7.52 17.41 -6.45
C LYS A 151 -6.76 16.67 -7.54
N ASP A 152 -6.35 17.38 -8.60
CA ASP A 152 -5.60 16.79 -9.71
C ASP A 152 -4.12 16.67 -9.34
N LEU A 153 -3.63 15.43 -9.21
CA LEU A 153 -2.24 15.17 -8.85
C LEU A 153 -1.26 15.61 -9.94
N ASP A 154 -1.63 15.56 -11.20
CA ASP A 154 -0.75 16.02 -12.28
C ASP A 154 -0.55 17.53 -12.20
N GLU A 155 -1.60 18.29 -11.86
CA GLU A 155 -1.52 19.72 -11.62
C GLU A 155 -0.63 20.04 -10.41
N ILE A 156 -0.80 19.32 -9.29
CA ILE A 156 0.03 19.44 -8.10
C ILE A 156 1.51 19.23 -8.44
N TYR A 157 1.85 18.18 -9.17
CA TYR A 157 3.24 17.92 -9.56
C TYR A 157 3.79 18.96 -10.54
N GLN A 158 2.95 19.54 -11.39
CA GLN A 158 3.36 20.69 -12.24
C GLN A 158 3.65 21.94 -11.41
N ASN A 159 2.83 22.22 -10.39
CA ASN A 159 3.04 23.31 -9.45
C ASN A 159 4.35 23.12 -8.67
N ILE A 160 4.60 21.92 -8.14
CA ILE A 160 5.86 21.57 -7.46
C ILE A 160 7.05 21.78 -8.40
N SER A 161 6.98 21.31 -9.62
CA SER A 161 8.04 21.51 -10.60
C SER A 161 8.31 23.01 -10.87
N SER A 162 7.24 23.78 -11.01
CA SER A 162 7.33 25.23 -11.32
C SER A 162 7.84 26.04 -10.13
N ALA A 163 7.38 25.77 -8.91
CA ALA A 163 7.68 26.53 -7.71
C ALA A 163 8.98 26.11 -7.03
N MET A 164 9.27 24.79 -6.99
CA MET A 164 10.40 24.21 -6.27
C MET A 164 11.54 23.76 -7.22
N GLY A 165 11.29 23.69 -8.53
CA GLY A 165 12.27 23.18 -9.50
C GLY A 165 12.49 21.67 -9.41
N ILE A 166 11.55 20.91 -8.84
CA ILE A 166 11.65 19.47 -8.62
C ILE A 166 10.75 18.72 -9.61
N GLU A 167 11.37 17.95 -10.49
CA GLU A 167 10.69 17.05 -11.42
C GLU A 167 10.48 15.67 -10.73
N ALA A 168 9.26 15.40 -10.25
CA ALA A 168 8.92 14.12 -9.64
C ALA A 168 8.97 12.99 -10.67
N THR A 169 9.82 11.98 -10.44
CA THR A 169 9.89 10.78 -11.28
C THR A 169 8.62 9.93 -11.16
N ALA A 170 8.37 9.05 -12.13
CA ALA A 170 7.24 8.11 -12.05
C ALA A 170 7.31 7.20 -10.81
N GLU A 171 8.54 6.83 -10.39
CA GLU A 171 8.77 6.05 -9.18
C GLU A 171 8.40 6.83 -7.92
N GLN A 172 8.81 8.10 -7.79
CA GLN A 172 8.45 8.95 -6.66
C GLN A 172 6.94 9.18 -6.57
N ARG A 173 6.25 9.40 -7.69
CA ARG A 173 4.79 9.53 -7.74
C ARG A 173 4.12 8.24 -7.26
N SER A 174 4.58 7.07 -7.75
CA SER A 174 4.09 5.75 -7.31
C SER A 174 4.36 5.49 -5.83
N ASN A 175 5.52 5.92 -5.31
CA ASN A 175 5.85 5.83 -3.89
C ASN A 175 4.93 6.70 -3.04
N ALA A 176 4.64 7.94 -3.46
CA ALA A 176 3.70 8.82 -2.77
C ALA A 176 2.30 8.19 -2.66
N ASP A 177 1.80 7.57 -3.74
CA ASP A 177 0.52 6.85 -3.71
C ASP A 177 0.56 5.63 -2.80
N SER A 178 1.65 4.88 -2.81
CA SER A 178 1.84 3.72 -1.93
C SER A 178 1.87 4.13 -0.45
N ILE A 179 2.59 5.21 -0.12
CA ILE A 179 2.65 5.78 1.23
C ILE A 179 1.27 6.29 1.67
N TYR A 180 0.59 7.04 0.83
CA TYR A 180 -0.75 7.53 1.10
C TYR A 180 -1.71 6.40 1.44
N ASN A 181 -1.73 5.35 0.62
CA ASN A 181 -2.57 4.18 0.86
C ASN A 181 -2.14 3.40 2.11
N LEU A 182 -0.83 3.32 2.38
CA LEU A 182 -0.31 2.70 3.60
C LEU A 182 -0.82 3.40 4.85
N ILE A 183 -0.79 4.73 4.88
CA ILE A 183 -1.22 5.52 6.04
C ILE A 183 -2.74 5.48 6.21
N LEU A 184 -3.52 5.54 5.13
CA LEU A 184 -4.99 5.48 5.21
C LEU A 184 -5.52 4.11 5.59
N TYR A 185 -4.95 3.04 5.03
CA TYR A 185 -5.52 1.69 5.13
C TYR A 185 -4.63 0.72 5.93
N GLY A 186 -3.46 1.20 6.35
CA GLY A 186 -2.49 0.41 7.10
C GLY A 186 -1.71 -0.60 6.26
N SER A 187 -0.61 -1.10 6.83
CA SER A 187 0.04 -2.33 6.34
C SER A 187 -0.51 -3.51 7.13
N ALA A 188 -0.69 -4.63 6.46
CA ALA A 188 -0.91 -5.89 7.13
C ALA A 188 0.39 -6.29 7.86
N GLY A 189 0.52 -5.91 9.11
CA GLY A 189 1.71 -6.23 9.89
C GLY A 189 1.78 -7.70 10.29
N GLY A 190 2.92 -8.32 10.09
CA GLY A 190 3.26 -9.66 10.59
C GLY A 190 3.15 -10.79 9.56
N GLY A 191 3.93 -11.82 9.68
CA GLY A 191 4.17 -12.90 8.74
C GLY A 191 2.95 -13.39 7.93
N THR A 192 3.16 -13.54 6.65
CA THR A 192 2.15 -13.89 5.64
C THR A 192 1.80 -15.40 5.60
N ASP A 193 2.35 -16.20 6.51
CA ASP A 193 2.13 -17.63 6.52
C ASP A 193 0.68 -17.97 6.90
N GLY A 194 -0.09 -18.37 5.91
CA GLY A 194 -1.49 -18.77 6.05
C GLY A 194 -2.53 -17.68 5.79
N TRP A 195 -2.12 -16.48 5.36
CA TRP A 195 -3.05 -15.42 4.97
C TRP A 195 -3.56 -15.60 3.53
N PHE A 196 -4.67 -14.92 3.26
CA PHE A 196 -5.16 -14.85 1.89
C PHE A 196 -4.16 -14.06 1.02
N PRO A 197 -3.72 -14.58 -0.16
CA PRO A 197 -2.74 -13.91 -1.01
C PRO A 197 -3.22 -12.52 -1.45
N GLY A 198 -2.38 -11.52 -1.22
CA GLY A 198 -2.67 -10.11 -1.54
C GLY A 198 -3.33 -9.31 -0.41
N ALA A 199 -3.71 -9.96 0.71
CA ALA A 199 -4.28 -9.24 1.86
C ALA A 199 -3.26 -8.37 2.62
N ASP A 200 -1.98 -8.53 2.33
CA ASP A 200 -0.88 -7.72 2.88
C ASP A 200 -0.71 -6.35 2.19
N SER A 201 -1.40 -6.14 1.07
CA SER A 201 -1.31 -4.90 0.30
C SER A 201 -2.68 -4.25 0.10
N PRO A 202 -2.81 -2.91 0.22
CA PRO A 202 -4.06 -2.22 -0.12
C PRO A 202 -4.38 -2.39 -1.61
N TYR A 203 -5.63 -2.61 -1.91
CA TYR A 203 -6.17 -2.61 -3.27
C TYR A 203 -7.37 -1.69 -3.35
N ILE A 204 -7.23 -0.61 -4.11
CA ILE A 204 -8.27 0.40 -4.29
C ILE A 204 -9.02 0.12 -5.60
N GLY A 205 -10.32 -0.10 -5.50
CA GLY A 205 -11.19 -0.26 -6.65
C GLY A 205 -11.38 1.05 -7.42
N VAL A 206 -11.92 0.93 -8.64
CA VAL A 206 -12.24 2.10 -9.49
C VAL A 206 -13.29 3.03 -8.88
N ASP A 207 -14.00 2.56 -7.87
CA ASP A 207 -15.00 3.29 -7.08
C ASP A 207 -14.38 4.05 -5.89
N GLY A 208 -13.06 3.93 -5.68
CA GLY A 208 -12.33 4.57 -4.60
C GLY A 208 -12.37 3.81 -3.26
N PHE A 209 -13.01 2.64 -3.20
CA PHE A 209 -13.04 1.82 -1.98
C PHE A 209 -11.84 0.88 -1.93
N CYS A 210 -11.24 0.74 -0.75
CA CYS A 210 -10.24 -0.28 -0.49
C CYS A 210 -10.92 -1.64 -0.30
N SER A 211 -10.45 -2.67 -1.02
CA SER A 211 -10.88 -4.04 -0.75
C SER A 211 -10.42 -4.47 0.65
N PRO A 212 -11.30 -5.03 1.49
CA PRO A 212 -10.94 -5.48 2.83
C PRO A 212 -9.82 -6.54 2.84
N VAL A 213 -9.67 -7.30 1.78
CA VAL A 213 -8.78 -8.47 1.72
C VAL A 213 -7.85 -8.47 0.49
N GLY A 214 -7.66 -7.31 -0.17
CA GLY A 214 -6.76 -7.15 -1.31
C GLY A 214 -7.39 -7.44 -2.67
N GLU A 215 -6.56 -7.58 -3.70
CA GLU A 215 -6.96 -7.62 -5.11
C GLU A 215 -7.79 -8.85 -5.49
N ASN A 216 -7.50 -10.01 -4.87
CA ASN A 216 -8.07 -11.29 -5.29
C ASN A 216 -9.41 -11.64 -4.61
N TRP A 217 -10.10 -10.67 -4.04
CA TRP A 217 -11.31 -10.85 -3.22
C TRP A 217 -12.45 -11.60 -3.93
N GLU A 218 -12.59 -11.45 -5.25
CA GLU A 218 -13.65 -12.11 -6.02
C GLU A 218 -13.57 -13.64 -5.96
N SER A 219 -12.36 -14.19 -5.82
CA SER A 219 -12.12 -15.64 -5.78
C SER A 219 -12.58 -16.33 -4.48
N ILE A 220 -12.88 -15.53 -3.44
CA ILE A 220 -13.24 -16.01 -2.09
C ILE A 220 -14.64 -15.59 -1.66
N VAL A 221 -15.46 -15.11 -2.58
CA VAL A 221 -16.88 -14.82 -2.29
C VAL A 221 -17.58 -16.11 -1.92
N ALA A 222 -17.97 -16.21 -0.66
CA ALA A 222 -18.73 -17.36 -0.13
C ALA A 222 -20.24 -17.15 -0.25
N SER A 223 -20.70 -15.88 -0.23
CA SER A 223 -22.10 -15.51 -0.40
C SER A 223 -22.25 -14.10 -0.95
N GLU A 224 -23.01 -13.98 -2.01
CA GLU A 224 -23.31 -12.72 -2.70
C GLU A 224 -24.30 -11.85 -1.92
N PHE A 225 -24.20 -10.53 -2.13
CA PHE A 225 -25.22 -9.55 -1.74
C PHE A 225 -26.53 -9.77 -2.51
N GLY A 226 -27.66 -9.57 -1.86
CA GLY A 226 -28.98 -9.54 -2.49
C GLY A 226 -29.91 -10.67 -2.09
N HIS A 227 -30.88 -10.98 -2.93
CA HIS A 227 -31.85 -12.05 -2.65
C HIS A 227 -31.26 -13.42 -2.95
N ARG A 228 -31.29 -14.31 -1.95
CA ARG A 228 -30.84 -15.70 -2.08
C ARG A 228 -31.80 -16.65 -1.39
N THR A 229 -31.70 -17.93 -1.71
CA THR A 229 -32.30 -18.97 -0.88
C THR A 229 -31.34 -19.27 0.27
N ASP A 230 -31.80 -19.11 1.50
CA ASP A 230 -31.03 -19.43 2.70
C ASP A 230 -30.59 -20.91 2.66
N PRO A 231 -29.28 -21.20 2.73
CA PRO A 231 -28.79 -22.57 2.55
C PRO A 231 -29.15 -23.51 3.71
N ILE A 232 -29.59 -22.97 4.86
CA ILE A 232 -29.93 -23.73 6.05
C ILE A 232 -31.45 -23.99 6.10
N THR A 233 -32.25 -22.96 5.83
CA THR A 233 -33.72 -23.03 5.97
C THR A 233 -34.45 -23.29 4.65
N GLY A 234 -33.81 -23.09 3.49
CA GLY A 234 -34.40 -23.20 2.16
C GLY A 234 -35.39 -22.06 1.82
N VAL A 235 -35.51 -21.04 2.67
CA VAL A 235 -36.44 -19.92 2.48
C VAL A 235 -35.73 -18.77 1.76
N ALA A 236 -36.48 -18.07 0.92
CA ALA A 236 -35.95 -16.85 0.29
C ALA A 236 -35.63 -15.80 1.35
N SER A 237 -34.37 -15.32 1.39
CA SER A 237 -33.88 -14.32 2.33
C SER A 237 -33.06 -13.25 1.61
N GLY A 238 -33.04 -12.05 2.20
CA GLY A 238 -32.16 -10.98 1.73
C GLY A 238 -30.81 -11.06 2.44
N HIS A 239 -29.72 -11.01 1.71
CA HIS A 239 -28.38 -10.86 2.26
C HIS A 239 -27.93 -9.40 2.10
N SER A 240 -27.69 -8.72 3.22
CA SER A 240 -27.39 -7.28 3.27
C SER A 240 -25.91 -6.95 3.10
N GLY A 241 -25.07 -7.97 2.91
CA GLY A 241 -23.62 -7.85 2.70
C GLY A 241 -23.11 -8.91 1.73
N MET A 242 -21.79 -8.93 1.54
CA MET A 242 -21.08 -9.98 0.82
C MET A 242 -20.21 -10.72 1.82
N ASP A 243 -20.26 -12.06 1.83
CA ASP A 243 -19.40 -12.87 2.69
C ASP A 243 -18.14 -13.29 1.93
N LEU A 244 -16.98 -12.94 2.49
CA LEU A 244 -15.67 -13.33 1.99
C LEU A 244 -15.02 -14.33 2.95
N ALA A 245 -14.67 -15.52 2.46
CA ALA A 245 -14.07 -16.59 3.28
C ALA A 245 -12.55 -16.54 3.18
N VAL A 246 -11.89 -16.14 4.26
CA VAL A 246 -10.43 -16.08 4.36
C VAL A 246 -9.91 -16.92 5.53
N PRO A 247 -8.65 -17.40 5.51
CA PRO A 247 -8.01 -18.07 6.64
C PRO A 247 -8.02 -17.21 7.91
N THR A 248 -8.12 -17.84 9.07
CA THR A 248 -8.01 -17.15 10.37
C THR A 248 -6.67 -16.41 10.47
N GLY A 249 -6.70 -15.17 10.93
CA GLY A 249 -5.52 -14.31 11.06
C GLY A 249 -5.25 -13.44 9.83
N THR A 250 -5.99 -13.63 8.72
CA THR A 250 -5.92 -12.72 7.58
C THR A 250 -6.31 -11.31 8.02
N PRO A 251 -5.49 -10.28 7.74
CA PRO A 251 -5.83 -8.90 8.07
C PRO A 251 -6.99 -8.40 7.22
N ILE A 252 -7.89 -7.65 7.85
CA ILE A 252 -9.04 -7.05 7.20
C ILE A 252 -8.88 -5.53 7.28
N ARG A 253 -8.91 -4.85 6.14
CA ARG A 253 -8.80 -3.39 6.03
C ARG A 253 -10.15 -2.72 6.01
N ALA A 254 -10.18 -1.49 6.52
CA ALA A 254 -11.31 -0.61 6.31
C ALA A 254 -11.44 -0.25 4.82
N ALA A 255 -12.66 -0.26 4.30
CA ALA A 255 -12.93 0.11 2.91
C ALA A 255 -12.68 1.62 2.64
N LEU A 256 -12.84 2.46 3.67
CA LEU A 256 -12.58 3.89 3.65
C LEU A 256 -12.03 4.32 5.02
N PRO A 257 -11.33 5.46 5.12
CA PRO A 257 -10.98 6.09 6.38
C PRO A 257 -12.23 6.41 7.21
N GLY A 258 -12.15 6.24 8.54
CA GLY A 258 -13.30 6.51 9.40
C GLY A 258 -13.05 6.23 10.87
N THR A 259 -14.10 6.34 11.67
CA THR A 259 -14.06 6.11 13.12
C THR A 259 -14.79 4.83 13.47
N VAL A 260 -14.16 3.97 14.26
CA VAL A 260 -14.81 2.76 14.79
C VAL A 260 -15.88 3.19 15.81
N THR A 261 -17.15 2.92 15.49
CA THR A 261 -18.28 3.25 16.36
C THR A 261 -18.81 2.02 17.09
N VAL A 262 -18.58 0.80 16.56
CA VAL A 262 -18.96 -0.46 17.19
C VAL A 262 -17.83 -1.48 17.03
N SER A 263 -17.49 -2.15 18.13
CA SER A 263 -16.62 -3.34 18.16
C SER A 263 -17.12 -4.27 19.25
N LYS A 264 -17.89 -5.30 18.90
CA LYS A 264 -18.50 -6.22 19.86
C LYS A 264 -18.93 -7.53 19.22
N TYR A 265 -19.44 -8.45 20.05
CA TYR A 265 -20.10 -9.69 19.62
C TYR A 265 -21.60 -9.49 19.47
N HIS A 266 -22.18 -10.10 18.43
CA HIS A 266 -23.62 -10.22 18.21
C HIS A 266 -23.98 -11.65 17.80
N SER A 267 -25.13 -12.15 18.23
CA SER A 267 -25.54 -13.55 17.99
C SER A 267 -25.71 -13.92 16.50
N SER A 268 -26.03 -12.94 15.65
CA SER A 268 -26.19 -13.15 14.19
C SER A 268 -24.93 -12.81 13.38
N TYR A 269 -24.15 -11.80 13.81
CA TYR A 269 -22.98 -11.34 13.07
C TYR A 269 -21.65 -11.93 13.58
N GLY A 270 -21.65 -12.54 14.76
CA GLY A 270 -20.41 -12.92 15.44
C GLY A 270 -19.69 -11.70 16.03
N TYR A 271 -18.36 -11.71 16.04
CA TYR A 271 -17.57 -10.52 16.32
C TYR A 271 -17.59 -9.62 15.10
N TYR A 272 -17.94 -8.37 15.29
CA TYR A 272 -18.05 -7.40 14.19
C TYR A 272 -17.59 -6.03 14.59
N VAL A 273 -17.17 -5.28 13.57
CA VAL A 273 -16.73 -3.87 13.67
C VAL A 273 -17.57 -3.03 12.73
N VAL A 274 -18.04 -1.87 13.20
CA VAL A 274 -18.68 -0.85 12.36
C VAL A 274 -17.79 0.38 12.34
N ILE A 275 -17.53 0.89 11.15
CA ILE A 275 -16.78 2.10 10.92
C ILE A 275 -17.70 3.12 10.26
N GLU A 276 -17.80 4.31 10.85
CA GLU A 276 -18.44 5.48 10.24
C GLU A 276 -17.40 6.29 9.47
N HIS A 277 -17.73 6.60 8.22
CA HIS A 277 -16.92 7.35 7.28
C HIS A 277 -17.45 8.76 7.10
N ALA A 278 -16.67 9.61 6.42
CA ALA A 278 -17.18 10.88 5.91
C ALA A 278 -18.43 10.64 5.04
N ASP A 279 -19.24 11.65 4.84
CA ASP A 279 -20.48 11.62 4.02
C ASP A 279 -21.60 10.71 4.55
N GLY A 280 -21.54 10.29 5.81
CA GLY A 280 -22.58 9.48 6.45
C GLY A 280 -22.65 8.04 5.97
N LEU A 281 -21.64 7.55 5.29
CA LEU A 281 -21.48 6.13 4.97
C LEU A 281 -21.00 5.35 6.20
N SER A 282 -21.35 4.07 6.26
CA SER A 282 -20.79 3.15 7.24
C SER A 282 -20.51 1.78 6.63
N THR A 283 -19.47 1.12 7.12
CA THR A 283 -19.14 -0.26 6.73
C THR A 283 -19.15 -1.17 7.95
N LEU A 284 -19.49 -2.43 7.74
CA LEU A 284 -19.53 -3.47 8.76
C LEU A 284 -18.65 -4.65 8.31
N TYR A 285 -17.81 -5.13 9.25
CA TYR A 285 -16.87 -6.24 9.04
C TYR A 285 -17.09 -7.33 10.08
#